data_0abef0f8bb9fee0198833a01392e956f
#
_entry.id   0abef0f8bb9fee0198833a01392e956f
#
_cell.length_a   1.000
_cell.length_b   1.000
_cell.length_c   1.000
_cell.angle_alpha   90.00
_cell.angle_beta   90.00
_cell.angle_gamma   90.00
#
_symmetry.space_group_name_H-M   'P 1'
#
loop_
_entity.id
_entity.type
_entity.pdbx_description
1 polymer ?
#
loop_
_entity_poly.entity_id
_entity_poly.type
_entity_poly.pdbx_seq_one_letter_code
_entity_poly.pdbx_strand_id
1 'polypeptide(L)'
;MPARRRTGDLTSGPIPRTLLLFALPVLGSNVLQSLNGSINAVWVGRFLGESALTATSNANLVLFLILGTVFGIGMAATILVAQSVGARDLPEARRIVGTSATFFFFVSVVFAVCGWIWVDAILNTLGTPADALPLARSYLRIIFVAVPMMNLLSFVMTVLRGAGDSRTPFIFMALAVVLDIVFNPLLIRGIGPFPELGIAGSATATLIGQTVSVIAILVVLYARKHPLRLAGANLALLRPDPALLRIVVFKGVPMGLQMIVISAAALTVMGIVNSYGSQVAAAYGIAAQLWTYIQMPALAIGAAVSSMAAQNVGAGRWDRIGRVAASGVGFNLVLTGALVALLWLFDRPILGLFLSSDSAAIDIAAHINTAASWSFILFGITIVLFATVRATGAVMPPLFILVISVLIVRTGFAYFMRGVIGEEALWWSFPAGSITSLVLAAAYYRFGGWRTLHMIENRPAAGEPPDTGLGVPRGRANMAPETPNG
;
A
#
# COMPACT_ATOMS: atom_id res chain seq x y z
N MET A 1 1.52 39.82 -5.50
CA MET A 1 0.48 38.79 -5.79
C MET A 1 0.95 37.46 -5.23
N PRO A 2 0.20 36.77 -4.37
CA PRO A 2 0.58 35.43 -3.92
C PRO A 2 0.59 34.50 -5.14
N ALA A 3 1.73 33.85 -5.37
CA ALA A 3 1.91 32.88 -6.45
C ALA A 3 0.78 31.84 -6.38
N ARG A 4 -0.01 31.70 -7.45
CA ARG A 4 -1.04 30.68 -7.60
C ARG A 4 -0.39 29.33 -7.30
N ARG A 5 -0.80 28.66 -6.21
CA ARG A 5 -0.33 27.32 -5.86
C ARG A 5 -0.49 26.42 -7.09
N ARG A 6 0.63 25.91 -7.60
CA ARG A 6 0.58 24.85 -8.60
C ARG A 6 -0.09 23.65 -7.96
N THR A 7 -1.13 23.12 -8.59
CA THR A 7 -1.72 21.82 -8.21
C THR A 7 -0.61 20.78 -8.15
N GLY A 8 -0.43 20.13 -6.99
CA GLY A 8 0.60 19.10 -6.80
C GLY A 8 1.85 19.50 -6.02
N ASP A 9 2.03 20.79 -5.67
CA ASP A 9 3.18 21.24 -4.86
C ASP A 9 2.97 20.92 -3.37
N LEU A 10 3.72 19.93 -2.86
CA LEU A 10 3.74 19.54 -1.44
C LEU A 10 4.95 20.15 -0.69
N THR A 11 5.77 20.96 -1.36
CA THR A 11 6.97 21.57 -0.77
C THR A 11 6.70 22.92 -0.12
N SER A 12 5.52 23.51 -0.34
CA SER A 12 5.15 24.84 0.13
C SER A 12 3.89 24.84 0.99
N GLY A 13 3.70 25.92 1.77
CA GLY A 13 2.53 26.17 2.62
C GLY A 13 2.48 25.39 3.96
N PRO A 14 1.35 25.49 4.71
CA PRO A 14 1.20 24.87 6.02
C PRO A 14 1.13 23.36 5.92
N ILE A 15 2.05 22.67 6.58
CA ILE A 15 2.22 21.21 6.51
C ILE A 15 0.96 20.47 6.97
N PRO A 16 0.37 20.74 8.15
CA PRO A 16 -0.77 19.96 8.63
C PRO A 16 -1.95 20.00 7.66
N ARG A 17 -2.32 21.21 7.21
CA ARG A 17 -3.45 21.38 6.26
C ARG A 17 -3.19 20.66 4.93
N THR A 18 -1.98 20.79 4.39
CA THR A 18 -1.63 20.16 3.10
C THR A 18 -1.62 18.65 3.22
N LEU A 19 -1.07 18.11 4.32
CA LEU A 19 -1.02 16.68 4.61
C LEU A 19 -2.44 16.11 4.75
N LEU A 20 -3.31 16.75 5.52
CA LEU A 20 -4.68 16.28 5.72
C LEU A 20 -5.49 16.29 4.41
N LEU A 21 -5.42 17.41 3.66
CA LEU A 21 -6.13 17.54 2.38
C LEU A 21 -5.64 16.53 1.33
N PHE A 22 -4.38 16.08 1.44
CA PHE A 22 -3.84 15.04 0.60
C PHE A 22 -4.23 13.63 1.09
N ALA A 23 -4.23 13.40 2.41
CA ALA A 23 -4.54 12.11 3.01
C ALA A 23 -6.03 11.74 2.89
N LEU A 24 -6.96 12.69 2.93
CA LEU A 24 -8.39 12.43 2.86
C LEU A 24 -8.83 11.70 1.58
N PRO A 25 -8.43 12.11 0.35
CA PRO A 25 -8.76 11.35 -0.85
C PRO A 25 -8.10 9.96 -0.88
N VAL A 26 -6.90 9.81 -0.29
CA VAL A 26 -6.23 8.51 -0.18
C VAL A 26 -7.02 7.59 0.76
N LEU A 27 -7.46 8.11 1.92
CA LEU A 27 -8.34 7.38 2.84
C LEU A 27 -9.63 6.97 2.16
N GLY A 28 -10.27 7.91 1.43
CA GLY A 28 -11.46 7.61 0.65
C GLY A 28 -11.25 6.49 -0.38
N SER A 29 -10.08 6.46 -1.06
CA SER A 29 -9.73 5.38 -1.98
C SER A 29 -9.61 4.03 -1.27
N ASN A 30 -8.99 3.99 -0.08
CA ASN A 30 -8.84 2.75 0.70
C ASN A 30 -10.19 2.23 1.19
N VAL A 31 -11.05 3.12 1.67
CA VAL A 31 -12.43 2.78 2.09
C VAL A 31 -13.25 2.24 0.92
N LEU A 32 -13.20 2.91 -0.24
CA LEU A 32 -13.91 2.44 -1.44
C LEU A 32 -13.42 1.07 -1.90
N GLN A 33 -12.13 0.82 -1.86
CA GLN A 33 -11.56 -0.48 -2.24
C GLN A 33 -12.02 -1.60 -1.29
N SER A 34 -12.07 -1.32 0.02
CA SER A 34 -12.55 -2.29 1.02
C SER A 34 -14.06 -2.55 0.86
N LEU A 35 -14.86 -1.50 0.65
CA LEU A 35 -16.28 -1.62 0.39
C LEU A 35 -16.55 -2.43 -0.89
N ASN A 36 -15.77 -2.23 -1.95
CA ASN A 36 -15.89 -2.99 -3.18
C ASN A 36 -15.73 -4.49 -2.93
N GLY A 37 -14.69 -4.89 -2.19
CA GLY A 37 -14.49 -6.29 -1.81
C GLY A 37 -15.65 -6.88 -1.02
N SER A 38 -16.19 -6.11 -0.05
CA SER A 38 -17.34 -6.54 0.76
C SER A 38 -18.62 -6.66 -0.07
N ILE A 39 -18.91 -5.70 -0.96
CA ILE A 39 -20.10 -5.71 -1.81
C ILE A 39 -20.02 -6.86 -2.82
N ASN A 40 -18.83 -7.10 -3.40
CA ASN A 40 -18.61 -8.23 -4.31
C ASN A 40 -18.88 -9.57 -3.59
N ALA A 41 -18.39 -9.75 -2.38
CA ALA A 41 -18.68 -10.94 -1.58
C ALA A 41 -20.18 -11.12 -1.32
N VAL A 42 -20.92 -10.02 -1.06
CA VAL A 42 -22.39 -10.06 -0.88
C VAL A 42 -23.10 -10.49 -2.19
N TRP A 43 -22.69 -9.94 -3.33
CA TRP A 43 -23.29 -10.33 -4.62
C TRP A 43 -23.03 -11.78 -4.96
N VAL A 44 -21.76 -12.22 -4.83
CA VAL A 44 -21.39 -13.62 -5.10
C VAL A 44 -22.10 -14.57 -4.14
N GLY A 45 -22.08 -14.28 -2.83
CA GLY A 45 -22.74 -15.13 -1.84
C GLY A 45 -24.26 -15.23 -2.04
N ARG A 46 -24.94 -14.11 -2.31
CA ARG A 46 -26.41 -14.07 -2.50
C ARG A 46 -26.86 -14.74 -3.79
N PHE A 47 -26.11 -14.59 -4.87
CA PHE A 47 -26.54 -15.04 -6.20
C PHE A 47 -26.03 -16.43 -6.58
N LEU A 48 -24.86 -16.82 -6.05
CA LEU A 48 -24.16 -18.04 -6.49
C LEU A 48 -23.90 -19.04 -5.35
N GLY A 49 -24.12 -18.63 -4.10
CA GLY A 49 -24.02 -19.49 -2.92
C GLY A 49 -22.59 -19.65 -2.36
N GLU A 50 -22.44 -20.58 -1.40
CA GLU A 50 -21.25 -20.73 -0.57
C GLU A 50 -20.01 -21.22 -1.35
N SER A 51 -20.20 -22.15 -2.29
CA SER A 51 -19.09 -22.68 -3.11
C SER A 51 -18.46 -21.59 -3.98
N ALA A 52 -19.27 -20.64 -4.50
CA ALA A 52 -18.77 -19.51 -5.26
C ALA A 52 -18.05 -18.48 -4.34
N LEU A 53 -18.52 -18.29 -3.12
CA LEU A 53 -17.85 -17.44 -2.13
C LEU A 53 -16.47 -18.02 -1.75
N THR A 54 -16.38 -19.33 -1.56
CA THR A 54 -15.12 -20.06 -1.34
C THR A 54 -14.18 -19.91 -2.52
N ALA A 55 -14.70 -20.03 -3.74
CA ALA A 55 -13.93 -19.85 -4.97
C ALA A 55 -13.31 -18.44 -5.09
N THR A 56 -14.10 -17.38 -4.82
CA THR A 56 -13.60 -15.99 -4.85
C THR A 56 -12.63 -15.71 -3.71
N SER A 57 -12.82 -16.30 -2.52
CA SER A 57 -11.90 -16.15 -1.39
C SER A 57 -10.52 -16.73 -1.71
N ASN A 58 -10.45 -17.93 -2.28
CA ASN A 58 -9.19 -18.53 -2.72
C ASN A 58 -8.52 -17.71 -3.85
N ALA A 59 -9.32 -17.21 -4.79
CA ALA A 59 -8.82 -16.31 -5.83
C ALA A 59 -8.22 -15.02 -5.26
N ASN A 60 -8.85 -14.43 -4.24
CA ASN A 60 -8.35 -13.22 -3.58
C ASN A 60 -7.00 -13.43 -2.88
N LEU A 61 -6.73 -14.63 -2.33
CA LEU A 61 -5.41 -14.96 -1.79
C LEU A 61 -4.32 -14.92 -2.87
N VAL A 62 -4.60 -15.47 -4.05
CA VAL A 62 -3.68 -15.42 -5.20
C VAL A 62 -3.42 -13.98 -5.62
N LEU A 63 -4.48 -13.19 -5.77
CA LEU A 63 -4.39 -11.77 -6.13
C LEU A 63 -3.58 -10.98 -5.11
N PHE A 64 -3.79 -11.21 -3.83
CA PHE A 64 -3.07 -10.51 -2.76
C PHE A 64 -1.56 -10.75 -2.86
N LEU A 65 -1.12 -11.97 -3.16
CA LEU A 65 0.30 -12.29 -3.35
C LEU A 65 0.88 -11.58 -4.57
N ILE A 66 0.16 -11.56 -5.69
CA ILE A 66 0.59 -10.88 -6.93
C ILE A 66 0.68 -9.37 -6.71
N LEU A 67 -0.38 -8.77 -6.18
CA LEU A 67 -0.44 -7.32 -5.92
C LEU A 67 0.58 -6.89 -4.88
N GLY A 68 0.83 -7.70 -3.84
CA GLY A 68 1.86 -7.43 -2.83
C GLY A 68 3.26 -7.33 -3.42
N THR A 69 3.60 -8.22 -4.35
CA THR A 69 4.91 -8.20 -5.05
C THR A 69 5.08 -6.93 -5.89
N VAL A 70 4.04 -6.53 -6.62
CA VAL A 70 4.04 -5.36 -7.51
C VAL A 70 3.99 -4.05 -6.70
N PHE A 71 3.32 -4.06 -5.54
CA PHE A 71 3.14 -2.89 -4.68
C PHE A 71 4.46 -2.24 -4.25
N GLY A 72 5.46 -3.04 -3.85
CA GLY A 72 6.76 -2.53 -3.40
C GLY A 72 7.50 -1.77 -4.50
N ILE A 73 7.48 -2.31 -5.71
CA ILE A 73 8.10 -1.68 -6.87
C ILE A 73 7.38 -0.36 -7.22
N GLY A 74 6.04 -0.34 -7.12
CA GLY A 74 5.23 0.86 -7.28
C GLY A 74 5.56 1.95 -6.28
N MET A 75 5.81 1.58 -5.02
CA MET A 75 6.25 2.54 -4.01
C MET A 75 7.60 3.16 -4.34
N ALA A 76 8.57 2.37 -4.81
CA ALA A 76 9.88 2.89 -5.22
C ALA A 76 9.75 3.89 -6.38
N ALA A 77 8.97 3.57 -7.41
CA ALA A 77 8.68 4.47 -8.52
C ALA A 77 8.00 5.77 -8.03
N THR A 78 7.04 5.66 -7.10
CA THR A 78 6.35 6.83 -6.50
C THR A 78 7.31 7.77 -5.80
N ILE A 79 8.23 7.23 -4.99
CA ILE A 79 9.21 8.04 -4.26
C ILE A 79 10.16 8.73 -5.24
N LEU A 80 10.64 8.02 -6.26
CA LEU A 80 11.51 8.58 -7.30
C LEU A 80 10.80 9.72 -8.07
N VAL A 81 9.57 9.51 -8.49
CA VAL A 81 8.75 10.54 -9.16
C VAL A 81 8.53 11.73 -8.22
N ALA A 82 8.20 11.50 -6.95
CA ALA A 82 7.99 12.55 -5.98
C ALA A 82 9.26 13.39 -5.75
N GLN A 83 10.43 12.75 -5.63
CA GLN A 83 11.71 13.44 -5.52
C GLN A 83 12.02 14.27 -6.78
N SER A 84 11.79 13.73 -7.98
CA SER A 84 12.02 14.45 -9.23
C SER A 84 11.07 15.64 -9.41
N VAL A 85 9.80 15.48 -9.04
CA VAL A 85 8.80 16.58 -9.01
C VAL A 85 9.20 17.65 -7.99
N GLY A 86 9.65 17.26 -6.81
CA GLY A 86 10.16 18.16 -5.78
C GLY A 86 11.39 18.94 -6.23
N ALA A 87 12.31 18.31 -6.94
CA ALA A 87 13.48 18.91 -7.56
C ALA A 87 13.14 19.77 -8.79
N ARG A 88 11.88 19.80 -9.23
CA ARG A 88 11.40 20.44 -10.47
C ARG A 88 12.00 19.86 -11.76
N ASP A 89 12.50 18.63 -11.70
CA ASP A 89 13.06 17.90 -12.81
C ASP A 89 11.98 17.03 -13.46
N LEU A 90 11.14 17.66 -14.29
CA LEU A 90 10.06 16.99 -15.02
C LEU A 90 10.55 16.02 -16.10
N PRO A 91 11.66 16.28 -16.84
CA PRO A 91 12.25 15.30 -17.75
C PRO A 91 12.59 13.99 -17.06
N GLU A 92 13.29 14.03 -15.92
CA GLU A 92 13.61 12.82 -15.15
C GLU A 92 12.36 12.14 -14.57
N ALA A 93 11.40 12.92 -14.08
CA ALA A 93 10.12 12.35 -13.63
C ALA A 93 9.41 11.57 -14.74
N ARG A 94 9.39 12.07 -15.99
CA ARG A 94 8.82 11.37 -17.16
C ARG A 94 9.61 10.11 -17.52
N ARG A 95 10.93 10.15 -17.43
CA ARG A 95 11.81 9.01 -17.68
C ARG A 95 11.53 7.88 -16.68
N ILE A 96 11.36 8.22 -15.38
CA ILE A 96 10.99 7.27 -14.33
C ILE A 96 9.60 6.68 -14.63
N VAL A 97 8.61 7.52 -14.97
CA VAL A 97 7.25 7.07 -15.32
C VAL A 97 7.27 6.13 -16.51
N GLY A 98 7.97 6.48 -17.59
CA GLY A 98 8.03 5.65 -18.80
C GLY A 98 8.67 4.29 -18.54
N THR A 99 9.88 4.27 -17.96
CA THR A 99 10.59 3.03 -17.62
C THR A 99 9.75 2.14 -16.68
N SER A 100 9.18 2.74 -15.62
CA SER A 100 8.39 1.98 -14.64
C SER A 100 7.08 1.48 -15.23
N ALA A 101 6.36 2.29 -16.04
CA ALA A 101 5.10 1.89 -16.66
C ALA A 101 5.29 0.65 -17.54
N THR A 102 6.31 0.65 -18.40
CA THR A 102 6.60 -0.48 -19.28
C THR A 102 6.97 -1.72 -18.48
N PHE A 103 7.80 -1.58 -17.46
CA PHE A 103 8.18 -2.69 -16.59
C PHE A 103 6.97 -3.28 -15.85
N PHE A 104 6.12 -2.42 -15.26
CA PHE A 104 4.90 -2.85 -14.57
C PHE A 104 3.95 -3.59 -15.50
N PHE A 105 3.74 -3.05 -16.70
CA PHE A 105 2.88 -3.69 -17.68
C PHE A 105 3.44 -5.05 -18.10
N PHE A 106 4.72 -5.13 -18.42
CA PHE A 106 5.37 -6.38 -18.81
C PHE A 106 5.30 -7.44 -17.71
N VAL A 107 5.67 -7.09 -16.47
CA VAL A 107 5.59 -8.01 -15.31
C VAL A 107 4.14 -8.46 -15.09
N SER A 108 3.17 -7.55 -15.22
CA SER A 108 1.75 -7.88 -15.07
C SER A 108 1.26 -8.84 -16.14
N VAL A 109 1.72 -8.69 -17.38
CA VAL A 109 1.40 -9.63 -18.48
C VAL A 109 2.03 -10.98 -18.21
N VAL A 110 3.28 -11.02 -17.73
CA VAL A 110 3.92 -12.31 -17.35
C VAL A 110 3.13 -13.00 -16.25
N PHE A 111 2.74 -12.30 -15.18
CA PHE A 111 1.89 -12.87 -14.13
C PHE A 111 0.53 -13.33 -14.66
N ALA A 112 -0.09 -12.56 -15.56
CA ALA A 112 -1.36 -12.91 -16.16
C ALA A 112 -1.26 -14.20 -16.99
N VAL A 113 -0.25 -14.32 -17.84
CA VAL A 113 -0.02 -15.49 -18.69
C VAL A 113 0.34 -16.71 -17.86
N CYS A 114 1.31 -16.57 -16.94
CA CYS A 114 1.71 -17.66 -16.05
C CYS A 114 0.53 -18.13 -15.18
N GLY A 115 -0.20 -17.19 -14.56
CA GLY A 115 -1.35 -17.51 -13.74
C GLY A 115 -2.47 -18.19 -14.51
N TRP A 116 -2.73 -17.74 -15.75
CA TRP A 116 -3.73 -18.33 -16.62
C TRP A 116 -3.37 -19.77 -17.03
N ILE A 117 -2.09 -20.03 -17.35
CA ILE A 117 -1.60 -21.36 -17.73
C ILE A 117 -1.62 -22.32 -16.52
N TRP A 118 -1.15 -21.87 -15.36
CA TRP A 118 -1.01 -22.70 -14.17
C TRP A 118 -2.16 -22.57 -13.17
N VAL A 119 -3.31 -22.05 -13.59
CA VAL A 119 -4.48 -21.84 -12.72
C VAL A 119 -4.86 -23.10 -11.94
N ASP A 120 -4.85 -24.27 -12.59
CA ASP A 120 -5.23 -25.54 -11.97
C ASP A 120 -4.20 -26.00 -10.91
N ALA A 121 -2.92 -25.84 -11.20
CA ALA A 121 -1.85 -26.15 -10.25
C ALA A 121 -1.92 -25.23 -9.02
N ILE A 122 -2.19 -23.93 -9.22
CA ILE A 122 -2.35 -22.96 -8.15
C ILE A 122 -3.54 -23.33 -7.25
N LEU A 123 -4.71 -23.62 -7.83
CA LEU A 123 -5.91 -23.96 -7.08
C LEU A 123 -5.79 -25.28 -6.32
N ASN A 124 -5.15 -26.29 -6.93
CA ASN A 124 -4.86 -27.56 -6.27
C ASN A 124 -3.88 -27.40 -5.10
N THR A 125 -2.85 -26.57 -5.26
CA THR A 125 -1.89 -26.28 -4.18
C THR A 125 -2.54 -25.56 -3.01
N LEU A 126 -3.57 -24.73 -3.27
CA LEU A 126 -4.36 -24.07 -2.24
C LEU A 126 -5.38 -24.99 -1.57
N GLY A 127 -5.50 -26.25 -2.00
CA GLY A 127 -6.47 -27.19 -1.45
C GLY A 127 -7.92 -26.77 -1.71
N THR A 128 -8.20 -26.16 -2.87
CA THR A 128 -9.55 -25.68 -3.22
C THR A 128 -10.52 -26.89 -3.25
N PRO A 129 -11.67 -26.83 -2.54
CA PRO A 129 -12.68 -27.90 -2.53
C PRO A 129 -13.15 -28.25 -3.94
N ALA A 130 -13.48 -29.54 -4.17
CA ALA A 130 -13.82 -30.06 -5.50
C ALA A 130 -15.05 -29.39 -6.12
N ASP A 131 -16.02 -28.99 -5.30
CA ASP A 131 -17.24 -28.27 -5.69
C ASP A 131 -16.99 -26.82 -6.08
N ALA A 132 -16.00 -26.16 -5.44
CA ALA A 132 -15.58 -24.79 -5.72
C ALA A 132 -14.55 -24.68 -6.87
N LEU A 133 -13.83 -25.77 -7.19
CA LEU A 133 -12.74 -25.75 -8.14
C LEU A 133 -13.12 -25.26 -9.56
N PRO A 134 -14.23 -25.73 -10.18
CA PRO A 134 -14.65 -25.23 -11.51
C PRO A 134 -14.98 -23.74 -11.49
N LEU A 135 -15.62 -23.28 -10.40
CA LEU A 135 -15.98 -21.88 -10.21
C LEU A 135 -14.73 -21.01 -10.03
N ALA A 136 -13.81 -21.45 -9.17
CA ALA A 136 -12.55 -20.75 -8.93
C ALA A 136 -11.69 -20.66 -10.21
N ARG A 137 -11.64 -21.73 -11.01
CA ARG A 137 -10.95 -21.74 -12.30
C ARG A 137 -11.55 -20.71 -13.26
N SER A 138 -12.86 -20.71 -13.42
CA SER A 138 -13.56 -19.77 -14.32
C SER A 138 -13.34 -18.32 -13.89
N TYR A 139 -13.44 -18.04 -12.61
CA TYR A 139 -13.21 -16.72 -12.02
C TYR A 139 -11.77 -16.26 -12.21
N LEU A 140 -10.78 -17.08 -11.79
CA LEU A 140 -9.36 -16.71 -11.83
C LEU A 140 -8.83 -16.51 -13.26
N ARG A 141 -9.28 -17.27 -14.24
CA ARG A 141 -8.87 -17.05 -15.63
C ARG A 141 -9.21 -15.66 -16.13
N ILE A 142 -10.39 -15.14 -15.82
CA ILE A 142 -10.79 -13.79 -16.20
C ILE A 142 -10.04 -12.76 -15.37
N ILE A 143 -9.86 -13.00 -14.08
CA ILE A 143 -9.09 -12.12 -13.21
C ILE A 143 -7.64 -12.01 -13.71
N PHE A 144 -6.98 -13.09 -14.14
CA PHE A 144 -5.64 -12.99 -14.72
C PHE A 144 -5.59 -12.11 -15.97
N VAL A 145 -6.64 -12.12 -16.80
CA VAL A 145 -6.78 -11.16 -17.91
C VAL A 145 -6.94 -9.72 -17.39
N ALA A 146 -7.58 -9.52 -16.24
CA ALA A 146 -7.76 -8.20 -15.64
C ALA A 146 -6.47 -7.66 -14.95
N VAL A 147 -5.57 -8.53 -14.49
CA VAL A 147 -4.35 -8.16 -13.74
C VAL A 147 -3.53 -7.06 -14.41
N PRO A 148 -3.25 -7.06 -15.74
CA PRO A 148 -2.51 -5.98 -16.38
C PRO A 148 -3.20 -4.62 -16.25
N MET A 149 -4.53 -4.55 -16.37
CA MET A 149 -5.30 -3.31 -16.22
C MET A 149 -5.38 -2.87 -14.75
N MET A 150 -5.56 -3.80 -13.81
CA MET A 150 -5.53 -3.52 -12.38
C MET A 150 -4.19 -2.92 -11.95
N ASN A 151 -3.09 -3.52 -12.37
CA ASN A 151 -1.75 -3.03 -12.04
C ASN A 151 -1.44 -1.70 -12.73
N LEU A 152 -1.86 -1.51 -13.99
CA LEU A 152 -1.67 -0.26 -14.69
C LEU A 152 -2.46 0.89 -14.03
N LEU A 153 -3.71 0.66 -13.63
CA LEU A 153 -4.50 1.64 -12.88
C LEU A 153 -3.81 1.98 -11.55
N SER A 154 -3.42 0.96 -10.78
CA SER A 154 -2.71 1.13 -9.51
C SER A 154 -1.41 1.91 -9.69
N PHE A 155 -0.62 1.60 -10.71
CA PHE A 155 0.61 2.32 -11.04
C PHE A 155 0.35 3.80 -11.36
N VAL A 156 -0.59 4.11 -12.26
CA VAL A 156 -0.93 5.49 -12.62
C VAL A 156 -1.39 6.28 -11.38
N MET A 157 -2.26 5.68 -10.56
CA MET A 157 -2.72 6.31 -9.32
C MET A 157 -1.57 6.58 -8.35
N THR A 158 -0.63 5.64 -8.23
CA THR A 158 0.51 5.76 -7.32
C THR A 158 1.49 6.84 -7.78
N VAL A 159 1.77 6.90 -9.07
CA VAL A 159 2.58 7.96 -9.70
C VAL A 159 1.95 9.35 -9.52
N LEU A 160 0.64 9.48 -9.70
CA LEU A 160 -0.07 10.75 -9.48
C LEU A 160 0.01 11.19 -8.02
N ARG A 161 -0.09 10.27 -7.06
CA ARG A 161 0.14 10.57 -5.64
C ARG A 161 1.56 11.07 -5.41
N GLY A 162 2.57 10.46 -6.02
CA GLY A 162 3.96 10.95 -6.00
C GLY A 162 4.10 12.36 -6.56
N ALA A 163 3.36 12.67 -7.62
CA ALA A 163 3.30 14.00 -8.22
C ALA A 163 2.49 15.03 -7.40
N GLY A 164 1.90 14.62 -6.28
CA GLY A 164 1.14 15.49 -5.38
C GLY A 164 -0.35 15.61 -5.71
N ASP A 165 -0.87 14.76 -6.61
CA ASP A 165 -2.29 14.67 -6.91
C ASP A 165 -2.89 13.40 -6.29
N SER A 166 -3.67 13.57 -5.23
CA SER A 166 -4.44 12.50 -4.59
C SER A 166 -5.92 12.48 -4.99
N ARG A 167 -6.41 13.57 -5.60
CA ARG A 167 -7.83 13.70 -5.96
C ARG A 167 -8.17 12.92 -7.22
N THR A 168 -7.33 13.03 -8.25
CA THR A 168 -7.53 12.29 -9.51
C THR A 168 -7.54 10.78 -9.27
N PRO A 169 -6.58 10.16 -8.55
CA PRO A 169 -6.66 8.76 -8.16
C PRO A 169 -7.96 8.38 -7.45
N PHE A 170 -8.44 9.21 -6.52
CA PHE A 170 -9.68 8.94 -5.79
C PHE A 170 -10.90 8.89 -6.72
N ILE A 171 -11.01 9.84 -7.65
CA ILE A 171 -12.16 9.90 -8.60
C ILE A 171 -12.19 8.65 -9.48
N PHE A 172 -11.04 8.23 -10.02
CA PHE A 172 -11.00 7.06 -10.92
C PHE A 172 -11.07 5.74 -10.16
N MET A 173 -10.67 5.69 -8.88
CA MET A 173 -10.97 4.57 -8.00
C MET A 173 -12.48 4.47 -7.75
N ALA A 174 -13.14 5.60 -7.48
CA ALA A 174 -14.60 5.62 -7.32
C ALA A 174 -15.30 5.16 -8.60
N LEU A 175 -14.83 5.58 -9.78
CA LEU A 175 -15.37 5.12 -11.06
C LEU A 175 -15.22 3.60 -11.21
N ALA A 176 -14.04 3.03 -10.93
CA ALA A 176 -13.79 1.59 -11.01
C ALA A 176 -14.73 0.81 -10.08
N VAL A 177 -14.87 1.27 -8.83
CA VAL A 177 -15.74 0.65 -7.83
C VAL A 177 -17.22 0.73 -8.22
N VAL A 178 -17.70 1.89 -8.67
CA VAL A 178 -19.08 2.06 -9.09
C VAL A 178 -19.41 1.17 -10.29
N LEU A 179 -18.52 1.10 -11.28
CA LEU A 179 -18.70 0.21 -12.43
C LEU A 179 -18.72 -1.26 -12.00
N ASP A 180 -17.80 -1.67 -11.12
CA ASP A 180 -17.75 -3.04 -10.62
C ASP A 180 -19.06 -3.41 -9.86
N ILE A 181 -19.53 -2.54 -8.96
CA ILE A 181 -20.77 -2.74 -8.21
C ILE A 181 -21.99 -2.84 -9.12
N VAL A 182 -22.06 -2.02 -10.17
CA VAL A 182 -23.21 -2.00 -11.10
C VAL A 182 -23.18 -3.19 -12.06
N PHE A 183 -22.03 -3.49 -12.66
CA PHE A 183 -21.91 -4.57 -13.63
C PHE A 183 -21.94 -5.95 -12.98
N ASN A 184 -21.58 -6.08 -11.73
CA ASN A 184 -21.52 -7.35 -11.02
C ASN A 184 -22.87 -8.10 -11.04
N PRO A 185 -24.00 -7.55 -10.52
CA PRO A 185 -25.28 -8.21 -10.57
C PRO A 185 -25.84 -8.39 -12.00
N LEU A 186 -25.53 -7.43 -12.90
CA LEU A 186 -25.99 -7.48 -14.29
C LEU A 186 -25.38 -8.68 -15.04
N LEU A 187 -24.09 -8.93 -14.85
CA LEU A 187 -23.36 -10.02 -15.52
C LEU A 187 -23.46 -11.36 -14.79
N ILE A 188 -23.68 -11.36 -13.48
CA ILE A 188 -23.91 -12.62 -12.75
C ILE A 188 -25.25 -13.22 -13.18
N ARG A 189 -26.33 -12.43 -13.25
CA ARG A 189 -27.70 -12.89 -13.50
C ARG A 189 -28.20 -12.69 -14.93
N GLY A 190 -27.42 -12.03 -15.80
CA GLY A 190 -27.88 -11.75 -17.16
C GLY A 190 -29.07 -10.80 -17.21
N ILE A 191 -29.03 -9.70 -16.45
CA ILE A 191 -30.17 -8.76 -16.39
C ILE A 191 -30.15 -7.84 -17.62
N GLY A 192 -31.28 -7.75 -18.31
CA GLY A 192 -31.44 -6.92 -19.51
C GLY A 192 -30.70 -7.48 -20.72
N PRO A 193 -29.85 -6.69 -21.40
CA PRO A 193 -29.14 -7.13 -22.62
C PRO A 193 -27.86 -7.93 -22.30
N PHE A 194 -27.54 -8.15 -21.01
CA PHE A 194 -26.31 -8.81 -20.61
C PHE A 194 -26.46 -10.33 -20.54
N PRO A 195 -25.43 -11.11 -20.94
CA PRO A 195 -25.45 -12.56 -20.80
C PRO A 195 -25.32 -12.97 -19.32
N GLU A 196 -25.94 -14.07 -18.97
CA GLU A 196 -25.75 -14.71 -17.66
C GLU A 196 -24.43 -15.45 -17.65
N LEU A 197 -23.44 -14.93 -16.93
CA LEU A 197 -22.09 -15.45 -16.85
C LEU A 197 -21.78 -16.13 -15.49
N GLY A 198 -22.71 -16.09 -14.55
CA GLY A 198 -22.47 -16.62 -13.21
C GLY A 198 -21.25 -15.97 -12.54
N ILE A 199 -20.37 -16.80 -11.95
CA ILE A 199 -19.17 -16.31 -11.25
C ILE A 199 -18.18 -15.59 -12.20
N ALA A 200 -18.13 -16.00 -13.47
CA ALA A 200 -17.35 -15.33 -14.51
C ALA A 200 -17.83 -13.88 -14.73
N GLY A 201 -19.12 -13.61 -14.52
CA GLY A 201 -19.70 -12.28 -14.58
C GLY A 201 -19.11 -11.33 -13.54
N SER A 202 -18.87 -11.80 -12.32
CA SER A 202 -18.22 -11.01 -11.28
C SER A 202 -16.77 -10.62 -11.68
N ALA A 203 -15.97 -11.57 -12.18
CA ALA A 203 -14.63 -11.28 -12.68
C ALA A 203 -14.64 -10.35 -13.90
N THR A 204 -15.63 -10.49 -14.79
CA THR A 204 -15.80 -9.63 -15.97
C THR A 204 -16.19 -8.21 -15.58
N ALA A 205 -17.02 -8.03 -14.55
CA ALA A 205 -17.35 -6.71 -14.00
C ALA A 205 -16.10 -5.98 -13.52
N THR A 206 -15.24 -6.67 -12.79
CA THR A 206 -13.94 -6.14 -12.36
C THR A 206 -13.05 -5.77 -13.55
N LEU A 207 -12.95 -6.64 -14.57
CA LEU A 207 -12.18 -6.36 -15.80
C LEU A 207 -12.70 -5.10 -16.50
N ILE A 208 -14.01 -4.96 -16.67
CA ILE A 208 -14.65 -3.78 -17.29
C ILE A 208 -14.36 -2.53 -16.45
N GLY A 209 -14.61 -2.57 -15.15
CA GLY A 209 -14.40 -1.44 -14.24
C GLY A 209 -12.97 -0.93 -14.26
N GLN A 210 -11.99 -1.84 -14.20
CA GLN A 210 -10.57 -1.50 -14.25
C GLN A 210 -10.16 -0.95 -15.63
N THR A 211 -10.58 -1.59 -16.71
CA THR A 211 -10.24 -1.18 -18.09
C THR A 211 -10.81 0.19 -18.42
N VAL A 212 -12.10 0.41 -18.15
CA VAL A 212 -12.75 1.71 -18.37
C VAL A 212 -12.08 2.80 -17.54
N SER A 213 -11.73 2.52 -16.29
CA SER A 213 -11.07 3.50 -15.42
C SER A 213 -9.65 3.83 -15.88
N VAL A 214 -8.88 2.84 -16.39
CA VAL A 214 -7.55 3.08 -16.99
C VAL A 214 -7.70 3.98 -18.22
N ILE A 215 -8.61 3.66 -19.13
CA ILE A 215 -8.83 4.47 -20.34
C ILE A 215 -9.25 5.89 -19.94
N ALA A 216 -10.20 6.02 -19.03
CA ALA A 216 -10.73 7.30 -18.60
C ALA A 216 -9.66 8.18 -17.91
N ILE A 217 -8.84 7.62 -17.00
CA ILE A 217 -7.77 8.38 -16.36
C ILE A 217 -6.71 8.82 -17.37
N LEU A 218 -6.32 7.95 -18.31
CA LEU A 218 -5.37 8.31 -19.36
C LEU A 218 -5.95 9.42 -20.26
N VAL A 219 -7.20 9.29 -20.74
CA VAL A 219 -7.86 10.33 -21.52
C VAL A 219 -7.84 11.68 -20.81
N VAL A 220 -8.19 11.70 -19.51
CA VAL A 220 -8.18 12.95 -18.73
C VAL A 220 -6.77 13.51 -18.55
N LEU A 221 -5.75 12.67 -18.31
CA LEU A 221 -4.36 13.12 -18.20
C LEU A 221 -3.86 13.73 -19.51
N TYR A 222 -4.19 13.14 -20.64
CA TYR A 222 -3.80 13.67 -21.94
C TYR A 222 -4.59 14.93 -22.33
N ALA A 223 -5.90 14.97 -22.10
CA ALA A 223 -6.75 16.13 -22.37
C ALA A 223 -6.36 17.33 -21.51
N ARG A 224 -6.05 17.12 -20.22
CA ARG A 224 -5.61 18.19 -19.31
C ARG A 224 -4.12 18.55 -19.45
N LYS A 225 -3.43 17.97 -20.40
CA LYS A 225 -1.99 18.20 -20.64
C LYS A 225 -1.16 18.02 -19.34
N HIS A 226 -1.42 16.94 -18.58
CA HIS A 226 -0.74 16.69 -17.32
C HIS A 226 0.80 16.71 -17.50
N PRO A 227 1.59 17.29 -16.57
CA PRO A 227 3.03 17.42 -16.71
C PRO A 227 3.78 16.09 -16.92
N LEU A 228 3.27 14.99 -16.38
CA LEU A 228 3.86 13.63 -16.48
C LEU A 228 3.35 12.84 -17.71
N ARG A 229 2.52 13.41 -18.59
CA ARG A 229 2.07 12.70 -19.78
C ARG A 229 3.27 12.41 -20.72
N LEU A 230 3.26 11.23 -21.29
CA LEU A 230 4.23 10.81 -22.30
C LEU A 230 3.60 11.03 -23.68
N ALA A 231 4.03 12.09 -24.41
CA ALA A 231 3.49 12.43 -25.71
C ALA A 231 4.60 12.89 -26.67
N GLY A 232 4.42 12.66 -27.98
CA GLY A 232 5.40 13.01 -28.98
C GLY A 232 6.74 12.29 -28.75
N ALA A 233 7.85 13.03 -28.77
CA ALA A 233 9.19 12.48 -28.55
C ALA A 233 9.35 11.76 -27.21
N ASN A 234 8.54 12.10 -26.19
CA ASN A 234 8.59 11.44 -24.88
C ASN A 234 8.05 10.00 -24.90
N LEU A 235 7.41 9.54 -25.97
CA LEU A 235 7.04 8.12 -26.12
C LEU A 235 8.27 7.21 -26.20
N ALA A 236 9.42 7.72 -26.61
CA ALA A 236 10.68 6.98 -26.56
C ALA A 236 11.10 6.60 -25.13
N LEU A 237 10.62 7.31 -24.11
CA LEU A 237 10.85 7.01 -22.69
C LEU A 237 10.13 5.75 -22.20
N LEU A 238 9.21 5.18 -23.00
CA LEU A 238 8.65 3.86 -22.77
C LEU A 238 9.69 2.73 -22.99
N ARG A 239 10.82 3.01 -23.66
CA ARG A 239 11.94 2.06 -23.68
C ARG A 239 12.55 2.02 -22.28
N PRO A 240 12.56 0.86 -21.60
CA PRO A 240 13.11 0.75 -20.26
C PRO A 240 14.58 1.14 -20.21
N ASP A 241 14.93 2.04 -19.32
CA ASP A 241 16.31 2.36 -18.99
C ASP A 241 16.83 1.32 -17.98
N PRO A 242 17.85 0.49 -18.32
CA PRO A 242 18.32 -0.56 -17.45
C PRO A 242 18.88 -0.04 -16.11
N ALA A 243 19.55 1.12 -16.12
CA ALA A 243 20.11 1.69 -14.90
C ALA A 243 19.00 2.13 -13.93
N LEU A 244 18.00 2.83 -14.46
CA LEU A 244 16.84 3.27 -13.68
C LEU A 244 15.99 2.09 -13.23
N LEU A 245 15.79 1.10 -14.09
CA LEU A 245 15.06 -0.13 -13.77
C LEU A 245 15.73 -0.87 -12.61
N ARG A 246 17.05 -0.99 -12.63
CA ARG A 246 17.81 -1.58 -11.53
C ARG A 246 17.54 -0.87 -10.21
N ILE A 247 17.51 0.46 -10.18
CA ILE A 247 17.20 1.24 -8.97
C ILE A 247 15.77 0.97 -8.50
N VAL A 248 14.79 1.02 -9.40
CA VAL A 248 13.36 0.79 -9.08
C VAL A 248 13.16 -0.61 -8.50
N VAL A 249 13.77 -1.63 -9.09
CA VAL A 249 13.67 -3.02 -8.62
C VAL A 249 14.41 -3.22 -7.29
N PHE A 250 15.68 -2.76 -7.20
CA PHE A 250 16.51 -2.95 -6.01
C PHE A 250 15.95 -2.23 -4.77
N LYS A 251 15.34 -1.06 -4.95
CA LYS A 251 14.67 -0.32 -3.88
C LYS A 251 13.24 -0.82 -3.64
N GLY A 252 12.56 -1.33 -4.67
CA GLY A 252 11.19 -1.82 -4.57
C GLY A 252 11.06 -3.21 -3.95
N VAL A 253 11.99 -4.13 -4.25
CA VAL A 253 11.95 -5.50 -3.70
C VAL A 253 11.88 -5.53 -2.18
N PRO A 254 12.73 -4.79 -1.42
CA PRO A 254 12.62 -4.75 0.03
C PRO A 254 11.28 -4.20 0.53
N MET A 255 10.67 -3.26 -0.20
CA MET A 255 9.33 -2.74 0.14
C MET A 255 8.24 -3.78 -0.11
N GLY A 256 8.35 -4.57 -1.19
CA GLY A 256 7.45 -5.70 -1.45
C GLY A 256 7.59 -6.82 -0.43
N LEU A 257 8.83 -7.15 -0.03
CA LEU A 257 9.10 -8.15 1.01
C LEU A 257 8.47 -7.78 2.36
N GLN A 258 8.32 -6.48 2.68
CA GLN A 258 7.60 -6.05 3.89
C GLN A 258 6.15 -6.56 3.89
N MET A 259 5.46 -6.53 2.73
CA MET A 259 4.09 -7.07 2.62
C MET A 259 4.07 -8.58 2.83
N ILE A 260 5.05 -9.30 2.28
CA ILE A 260 5.18 -10.76 2.47
C ILE A 260 5.41 -11.09 3.95
N VAL A 261 6.27 -10.35 4.63
CA VAL A 261 6.54 -10.52 6.08
C VAL A 261 5.27 -10.33 6.91
N ILE A 262 4.51 -9.26 6.63
CA ILE A 262 3.25 -8.98 7.33
C ILE A 262 2.24 -10.11 7.08
N SER A 263 2.13 -10.59 5.84
CA SER A 263 1.21 -11.66 5.45
C SER A 263 1.59 -12.99 6.09
N ALA A 264 2.88 -13.34 6.08
CA ALA A 264 3.38 -14.56 6.70
C ALA A 264 3.09 -14.57 8.21
N ALA A 265 3.31 -13.45 8.89
CA ALA A 265 2.98 -13.32 10.31
C ALA A 265 1.46 -13.42 10.57
N ALA A 266 0.62 -12.84 9.70
CA ALA A 266 -0.83 -12.96 9.82
C ALA A 266 -1.30 -14.41 9.64
N LEU A 267 -0.74 -15.14 8.67
CA LEU A 267 -1.03 -16.57 8.46
C LEU A 267 -0.59 -17.42 9.65
N THR A 268 0.59 -17.14 10.21
CA THR A 268 1.10 -17.85 11.40
C THR A 268 0.16 -17.65 12.59
N VAL A 269 -0.27 -16.40 12.84
CA VAL A 269 -1.25 -16.09 13.91
C VAL A 269 -2.56 -16.81 13.67
N MET A 270 -3.08 -16.81 12.43
CA MET A 270 -4.33 -17.51 12.10
C MET A 270 -4.21 -19.02 12.33
N GLY A 271 -3.05 -19.62 12.02
CA GLY A 271 -2.79 -21.03 12.31
C GLY A 271 -2.85 -21.33 13.82
N ILE A 272 -2.30 -20.45 14.67
CA ILE A 272 -2.37 -20.59 16.12
C ILE A 272 -3.84 -20.41 16.60
N VAL A 273 -4.54 -19.38 16.11
CA VAL A 273 -5.95 -19.13 16.44
C VAL A 273 -6.83 -20.34 16.16
N ASN A 274 -6.64 -20.98 15.01
CA ASN A 274 -7.41 -22.16 14.61
C ASN A 274 -7.23 -23.34 15.59
N SER A 275 -6.08 -23.41 16.29
CA SER A 275 -5.84 -24.46 17.28
C SER A 275 -6.69 -24.30 18.58
N TYR A 276 -7.27 -23.11 18.80
CA TYR A 276 -8.15 -22.84 19.94
C TYR A 276 -9.64 -23.11 19.67
N GLY A 277 -9.97 -23.53 18.45
CA GLY A 277 -11.33 -23.91 18.07
C GLY A 277 -12.11 -22.84 17.31
N SER A 278 -13.28 -23.25 16.81
CA SER A 278 -14.07 -22.46 15.85
C SER A 278 -14.63 -21.15 16.43
N GLN A 279 -14.96 -21.12 17.72
CA GLN A 279 -15.48 -19.91 18.38
C GLN A 279 -14.41 -18.82 18.47
N VAL A 280 -13.18 -19.17 18.89
CA VAL A 280 -12.04 -18.25 18.95
C VAL A 280 -11.65 -17.79 17.56
N ALA A 281 -11.65 -18.70 16.58
CA ALA A 281 -11.36 -18.37 15.19
C ALA A 281 -12.40 -17.39 14.60
N ALA A 282 -13.68 -17.57 14.88
CA ALA A 282 -14.73 -16.65 14.46
C ALA A 282 -14.60 -15.28 15.12
N ALA A 283 -14.37 -15.24 16.45
CA ALA A 283 -14.15 -14.01 17.20
C ALA A 283 -12.94 -13.22 16.67
N TYR A 284 -11.81 -13.90 16.46
CA TYR A 284 -10.60 -13.30 15.89
C TYR A 284 -10.82 -12.79 14.45
N GLY A 285 -11.54 -13.56 13.62
CA GLY A 285 -11.85 -13.15 12.24
C GLY A 285 -12.57 -11.81 12.18
N ILE A 286 -13.56 -11.61 13.06
CA ILE A 286 -14.31 -10.36 13.15
C ILE A 286 -13.46 -9.24 13.73
N ALA A 287 -12.69 -9.50 14.79
CA ALA A 287 -11.76 -8.52 15.33
C ALA A 287 -10.74 -8.08 14.26
N ALA A 288 -10.16 -9.01 13.51
CA ALA A 288 -9.23 -8.72 12.41
C ALA A 288 -9.86 -7.88 11.30
N GLN A 289 -11.13 -8.13 10.97
CA GLN A 289 -11.88 -7.30 10.01
C GLN A 289 -12.03 -5.86 10.51
N LEU A 290 -12.39 -5.66 11.78
CA LEU A 290 -12.48 -4.33 12.40
C LEU A 290 -11.13 -3.62 12.44
N TRP A 291 -10.04 -4.34 12.74
CA TRP A 291 -8.69 -3.79 12.73
C TRP A 291 -8.24 -3.32 11.34
N THR A 292 -8.73 -3.96 10.28
CA THR A 292 -8.48 -3.48 8.90
C THR A 292 -9.00 -2.06 8.72
N TYR A 293 -10.20 -1.75 9.23
CA TYR A 293 -10.74 -0.39 9.18
C TYR A 293 -9.97 0.60 10.08
N ILE A 294 -9.55 0.16 11.27
CA ILE A 294 -8.74 0.99 12.19
C ILE A 294 -7.39 1.37 11.58
N GLN A 295 -6.81 0.51 10.75
CA GLN A 295 -5.52 0.77 10.09
C GLN A 295 -5.61 1.69 8.86
N MET A 296 -6.78 1.87 8.25
CA MET A 296 -6.93 2.68 7.02
C MET A 296 -6.44 4.12 7.15
N PRO A 297 -6.72 4.88 8.22
CA PRO A 297 -6.16 6.21 8.40
C PRO A 297 -4.64 6.21 8.46
N ALA A 298 -4.03 5.25 9.17
CA ALA A 298 -2.58 5.14 9.28
C ALA A 298 -1.91 4.90 7.91
N LEU A 299 -2.51 4.02 7.08
CA LEU A 299 -2.03 3.76 5.71
C LEU A 299 -2.18 4.99 4.81
N ALA A 300 -3.29 5.71 4.90
CA ALA A 300 -3.53 6.93 4.12
C ALA A 300 -2.58 8.07 4.52
N ILE A 301 -2.37 8.27 5.82
CA ILE A 301 -1.42 9.25 6.36
C ILE A 301 0.01 8.85 5.96
N GLY A 302 0.37 7.57 6.06
CA GLY A 302 1.67 7.05 5.63
C GLY A 302 1.95 7.33 4.16
N ALA A 303 0.99 7.10 3.27
CA ALA A 303 1.12 7.43 1.85
C ALA A 303 1.27 8.95 1.61
N ALA A 304 0.52 9.77 2.35
CA ALA A 304 0.62 11.23 2.27
C ALA A 304 1.98 11.74 2.78
N VAL A 305 2.46 11.21 3.90
CA VAL A 305 3.78 11.52 4.46
C VAL A 305 4.89 11.10 3.48
N SER A 306 4.79 9.90 2.89
CA SER A 306 5.76 9.41 1.92
C SER A 306 5.88 10.36 0.72
N SER A 307 4.76 10.75 0.10
CA SER A 307 4.75 11.65 -1.05
C SER A 307 5.26 13.05 -0.68
N MET A 308 4.81 13.61 0.46
CA MET A 308 5.23 14.94 0.91
C MET A 308 6.70 14.96 1.33
N ALA A 309 7.18 13.97 2.07
CA ALA A 309 8.57 13.87 2.48
C ALA A 309 9.48 13.69 1.25
N ALA A 310 9.12 12.81 0.30
CA ALA A 310 9.90 12.59 -0.91
C ALA A 310 10.00 13.84 -1.79
N GLN A 311 8.92 14.62 -1.95
CA GLN A 311 9.00 15.91 -2.66
C GLN A 311 9.90 16.91 -1.92
N ASN A 312 9.84 16.96 -0.58
CA ASN A 312 10.71 17.86 0.20
C ASN A 312 12.18 17.41 0.17
N VAL A 313 12.47 16.09 0.13
CA VAL A 313 13.82 15.56 -0.12
C VAL A 313 14.32 16.02 -1.48
N GLY A 314 13.54 15.84 -2.54
CA GLY A 314 13.91 16.29 -3.89
C GLY A 314 14.12 17.80 -4.01
N ALA A 315 13.36 18.59 -3.24
CA ALA A 315 13.49 20.05 -3.18
C ALA A 315 14.62 20.54 -2.25
N GLY A 316 15.36 19.64 -1.59
CA GLY A 316 16.38 20.01 -0.60
C GLY A 316 15.83 20.61 0.71
N ARG A 317 14.50 20.50 0.94
CA ARG A 317 13.81 21.10 2.10
C ARG A 317 13.84 20.19 3.35
N TRP A 318 15.04 19.86 3.80
CA TRP A 318 15.26 18.98 4.96
C TRP A 318 14.65 19.51 6.26
N ASP A 319 14.56 20.86 6.39
CA ASP A 319 13.90 21.57 7.49
C ASP A 319 12.43 21.16 7.68
N ARG A 320 11.76 20.73 6.61
CA ARG A 320 10.34 20.38 6.64
C ARG A 320 10.08 18.90 6.95
N ILE A 321 11.04 18.00 6.69
CA ILE A 321 10.82 16.55 6.81
C ILE A 321 10.42 16.15 8.23
N GLY A 322 11.12 16.67 9.25
CA GLY A 322 10.77 16.42 10.65
C GLY A 322 9.36 16.90 11.02
N ARG A 323 8.95 18.08 10.50
CA ARG A 323 7.60 18.62 10.72
C ARG A 323 6.53 17.84 9.98
N VAL A 324 6.82 17.28 8.80
CA VAL A 324 5.93 16.39 8.06
C VAL A 324 5.71 15.09 8.85
N ALA A 325 6.78 14.48 9.36
CA ALA A 325 6.70 13.29 10.20
C ALA A 325 5.88 13.56 11.48
N ALA A 326 6.18 14.65 12.20
CA ALA A 326 5.46 15.03 13.42
C ALA A 326 3.96 15.27 13.17
N SER A 327 3.62 15.97 12.07
CA SER A 327 2.22 16.16 11.68
C SER A 327 1.53 14.84 11.34
N GLY A 328 2.22 13.93 10.65
CA GLY A 328 1.71 12.59 10.35
C GLY A 328 1.45 11.78 11.61
N VAL A 329 2.40 11.79 12.57
CA VAL A 329 2.22 11.14 13.88
C VAL A 329 1.04 11.73 14.63
N GLY A 330 0.89 13.07 14.67
CA GLY A 330 -0.22 13.72 15.32
C GLY A 330 -1.59 13.34 14.72
N PHE A 331 -1.71 13.34 13.39
CA PHE A 331 -2.94 12.91 12.73
C PHE A 331 -3.23 11.42 12.94
N ASN A 332 -2.21 10.57 12.95
CA ASN A 332 -2.40 9.15 13.25
C ASN A 332 -2.92 8.95 14.68
N LEU A 333 -2.31 9.63 15.67
CA LEU A 333 -2.77 9.56 17.06
C LEU A 333 -4.24 9.95 17.18
N VAL A 334 -4.65 11.04 16.54
CA VAL A 334 -6.03 11.52 16.61
C VAL A 334 -6.99 10.60 15.86
N LEU A 335 -6.71 10.26 14.60
CA LEU A 335 -7.66 9.52 13.77
C LEU A 335 -7.72 8.04 14.14
N THR A 336 -6.56 7.38 14.28
CA THR A 336 -6.54 5.96 14.68
C THR A 336 -6.94 5.81 16.15
N GLY A 337 -6.52 6.73 17.01
CA GLY A 337 -6.91 6.76 18.42
C GLY A 337 -8.42 6.96 18.59
N ALA A 338 -9.05 7.85 17.81
CA ALA A 338 -10.49 8.03 17.81
C ALA A 338 -11.24 6.75 17.38
N LEU A 339 -10.75 6.04 16.35
CA LEU A 339 -11.36 4.79 15.91
C LEU A 339 -11.21 3.69 16.96
N VAL A 340 -10.08 3.58 17.64
CA VAL A 340 -9.87 2.64 18.75
C VAL A 340 -10.80 3.00 19.92
N ALA A 341 -10.92 4.28 20.28
CA ALA A 341 -11.83 4.72 21.32
C ALA A 341 -13.30 4.45 20.98
N LEU A 342 -13.70 4.68 19.73
CA LEU A 342 -15.04 4.34 19.24
C LEU A 342 -15.30 2.82 19.29
N LEU A 343 -14.29 2.02 18.90
CA LEU A 343 -14.41 0.57 19.03
C LEU A 343 -14.63 0.15 20.47
N TRP A 344 -13.88 0.68 21.44
CA TRP A 344 -14.05 0.34 22.85
C TRP A 344 -15.38 0.83 23.45
N LEU A 345 -15.84 2.01 23.02
CA LEU A 345 -17.10 2.60 23.51
C LEU A 345 -18.33 1.86 22.98
N PHE A 346 -18.25 1.38 21.75
CA PHE A 346 -19.36 0.72 21.05
C PHE A 346 -19.06 -0.75 20.71
N ASP A 347 -18.21 -1.42 21.49
CA ASP A 347 -17.70 -2.75 21.19
C ASP A 347 -18.83 -3.76 20.94
N ARG A 348 -19.71 -3.97 21.91
CA ARG A 348 -20.85 -4.91 21.79
C ARG A 348 -21.81 -4.57 20.65
N PRO A 349 -22.29 -3.31 20.47
CA PRO A 349 -23.08 -2.93 19.32
C PRO A 349 -22.42 -3.20 17.96
N ILE A 350 -21.13 -2.92 17.83
CA ILE A 350 -20.38 -3.15 16.58
C ILE A 350 -20.23 -4.66 16.32
N LEU A 351 -19.87 -5.44 17.33
CA LEU A 351 -19.73 -6.89 17.22
C LEU A 351 -21.09 -7.57 16.93
N GLY A 352 -22.18 -7.05 17.49
CA GLY A 352 -23.55 -7.52 17.24
C GLY A 352 -24.04 -7.33 15.80
N LEU A 353 -23.35 -6.52 14.98
CA LEU A 353 -23.62 -6.43 13.54
C LEU A 353 -23.13 -7.67 12.77
N PHE A 354 -22.18 -8.41 13.33
CA PHE A 354 -21.53 -9.56 12.69
C PHE A 354 -21.89 -10.90 13.35
N LEU A 355 -22.20 -10.88 14.63
CA LEU A 355 -22.53 -12.08 15.45
C LEU A 355 -23.93 -11.97 16.02
N SER A 356 -24.58 -13.12 16.22
CA SER A 356 -25.84 -13.16 16.98
C SER A 356 -25.59 -12.73 18.42
N SER A 357 -26.53 -11.99 19.01
CA SER A 357 -26.44 -11.43 20.38
C SER A 357 -26.14 -12.46 21.46
N ASP A 358 -26.50 -13.71 21.24
CA ASP A 358 -26.32 -14.82 22.18
C ASP A 358 -25.03 -15.62 21.96
N SER A 359 -24.17 -15.18 21.04
CA SER A 359 -22.94 -15.90 20.73
C SER A 359 -21.86 -15.60 21.77
N ALA A 360 -21.28 -16.65 22.39
CA ALA A 360 -20.10 -16.52 23.24
C ALA A 360 -18.87 -15.91 22.53
N ALA A 361 -18.86 -15.92 21.21
CA ALA A 361 -17.80 -15.29 20.42
C ALA A 361 -17.78 -13.75 20.56
N ILE A 362 -18.89 -13.10 20.98
CA ILE A 362 -18.91 -11.64 21.23
C ILE A 362 -17.99 -11.28 22.39
N ASP A 363 -18.07 -11.98 23.51
CA ASP A 363 -17.24 -11.67 24.68
C ASP A 363 -15.76 -11.96 24.39
N ILE A 364 -15.46 -13.01 23.63
CA ILE A 364 -14.10 -13.32 23.18
C ILE A 364 -13.59 -12.21 22.25
N ALA A 365 -14.38 -11.76 21.28
CA ALA A 365 -13.98 -10.70 20.35
C ALA A 365 -13.80 -9.35 21.05
N ALA A 366 -14.65 -9.02 22.02
CA ALA A 366 -14.54 -7.83 22.86
C ALA A 366 -13.23 -7.83 23.66
N HIS A 367 -12.90 -8.97 24.26
CA HIS A 367 -11.65 -9.16 24.98
C HIS A 367 -10.42 -9.03 24.06
N ILE A 368 -10.45 -9.69 22.91
CA ILE A 368 -9.40 -9.57 21.88
C ILE A 368 -9.20 -8.11 21.46
N ASN A 369 -10.30 -7.39 21.21
CA ASN A 369 -10.25 -5.98 20.82
C ASN A 369 -9.62 -5.11 21.92
N THR A 370 -9.98 -5.33 23.17
CA THR A 370 -9.44 -4.58 24.31
C THR A 370 -7.94 -4.83 24.47
N ALA A 371 -7.50 -6.08 24.34
CA ALA A 371 -6.09 -6.44 24.48
C ALA A 371 -5.21 -5.94 23.34
N ALA A 372 -5.69 -6.00 22.09
CA ALA A 372 -4.84 -5.82 20.91
C ALA A 372 -5.05 -4.50 20.15
N SER A 373 -6.28 -3.92 20.13
CA SER A 373 -6.60 -2.85 19.19
C SER A 373 -5.82 -1.55 19.41
N TRP A 374 -5.49 -1.17 20.64
CA TRP A 374 -4.71 0.03 20.93
C TRP A 374 -3.30 -0.01 20.34
N SER A 375 -2.75 -1.21 20.13
CA SER A 375 -1.43 -1.39 19.53
C SER A 375 -1.36 -0.91 18.08
N PHE A 376 -2.50 -0.79 17.38
CA PHE A 376 -2.55 -0.24 16.04
C PHE A 376 -2.27 1.28 15.99
N ILE A 377 -2.45 1.99 17.10
CA ILE A 377 -2.00 3.39 17.22
C ILE A 377 -0.47 3.43 17.10
N LEU A 378 0.24 2.55 17.82
CA LEU A 378 1.70 2.46 17.79
C LEU A 378 2.21 2.00 16.43
N PHE A 379 1.53 1.02 15.85
CA PHE A 379 1.85 0.53 14.50
C PHE A 379 1.66 1.63 13.45
N GLY A 380 0.61 2.45 13.57
CA GLY A 380 0.39 3.60 12.69
C GLY A 380 1.50 4.66 12.81
N ILE A 381 2.02 4.93 14.00
CA ILE A 381 3.20 5.80 14.18
C ILE A 381 4.41 5.19 13.46
N THR A 382 4.62 3.89 13.59
CA THR A 382 5.67 3.17 12.88
C THR A 382 5.57 3.32 11.36
N ILE A 383 4.34 3.21 10.80
CA ILE A 383 4.09 3.42 9.36
C ILE A 383 4.50 4.83 8.94
N VAL A 384 4.19 5.86 9.72
CA VAL A 384 4.57 7.26 9.45
C VAL A 384 6.09 7.43 9.46
N LEU A 385 6.78 6.87 10.44
CA LEU A 385 8.24 6.90 10.52
C LEU A 385 8.88 6.17 9.33
N PHE A 386 8.39 4.99 8.98
CA PHE A 386 8.84 4.25 7.81
C PHE A 386 8.61 5.01 6.51
N ALA A 387 7.46 5.65 6.36
CA ALA A 387 7.14 6.47 5.20
C ALA A 387 8.15 7.62 5.02
N THR A 388 8.53 8.27 6.13
CA THR A 388 9.53 9.35 6.14
C THR A 388 10.92 8.84 5.78
N VAL A 389 11.34 7.73 6.38
CA VAL A 389 12.65 7.12 6.15
C VAL A 389 12.78 6.59 4.72
N ARG A 390 11.76 5.89 4.21
CA ARG A 390 11.73 5.40 2.82
C ARG A 390 11.78 6.53 1.79
N ALA A 391 11.22 7.69 2.11
CA ALA A 391 11.22 8.85 1.24
C ALA A 391 12.64 9.35 0.88
N THR A 392 13.68 8.99 1.64
CA THR A 392 15.09 9.28 1.34
C THR A 392 15.80 8.15 0.59
N GLY A 393 15.21 6.95 0.54
CA GLY A 393 15.82 5.77 -0.09
C GLY A 393 16.31 4.71 0.90
N ALA A 394 16.15 4.92 2.21
CA ALA A 394 16.47 3.94 3.23
C ALA A 394 15.35 2.89 3.32
N VAL A 395 15.39 1.87 2.46
CA VAL A 395 14.31 0.87 2.32
C VAL A 395 14.55 -0.40 3.12
N MET A 396 15.82 -0.73 3.41
CA MET A 396 16.20 -1.94 4.14
C MET A 396 15.85 -1.89 5.65
N PRO A 397 16.13 -0.80 6.39
CA PRO A 397 15.87 -0.76 7.83
C PRO A 397 14.40 -1.00 8.19
N PRO A 398 13.39 -0.42 7.51
CA PRO A 398 11.99 -0.77 7.73
C PRO A 398 11.69 -2.27 7.53
N LEU A 399 12.33 -2.94 6.56
CA LEU A 399 12.17 -4.38 6.36
C LEU A 399 12.70 -5.16 7.56
N PHE A 400 13.94 -4.90 7.99
CA PHE A 400 14.54 -5.61 9.14
C PHE A 400 13.76 -5.36 10.43
N ILE A 401 13.29 -4.13 10.66
CA ILE A 401 12.48 -3.80 11.83
C ILE A 401 11.17 -4.60 11.81
N LEU A 402 10.51 -4.74 10.65
CA LEU A 402 9.30 -5.56 10.53
C LEU A 402 9.59 -7.06 10.74
N VAL A 403 10.67 -7.59 10.18
CA VAL A 403 11.06 -8.99 10.42
C VAL A 403 11.27 -9.24 11.91
N ILE A 404 12.00 -8.38 12.59
CA ILE A 404 12.26 -8.52 14.02
C ILE A 404 10.97 -8.40 14.83
N SER A 405 10.20 -7.34 14.60
CA SER A 405 9.05 -7.01 15.46
C SER A 405 7.83 -7.89 15.19
N VAL A 406 7.52 -8.18 13.92
CA VAL A 406 6.28 -8.86 13.56
C VAL A 406 6.50 -10.37 13.40
N LEU A 407 7.62 -10.80 12.81
CA LEU A 407 7.87 -12.22 12.60
C LEU A 407 8.58 -12.87 13.81
N ILE A 408 9.61 -12.23 14.37
CA ILE A 408 10.37 -12.84 15.48
C ILE A 408 9.70 -12.54 16.82
N VAL A 409 9.53 -11.26 17.19
CA VAL A 409 9.03 -10.90 18.52
C VAL A 409 7.56 -11.26 18.69
N ARG A 410 6.69 -10.86 17.77
CA ARG A 410 5.25 -11.13 17.86
C ARG A 410 4.96 -12.63 17.83
N THR A 411 5.50 -13.36 16.85
CA THR A 411 5.27 -14.80 16.71
C THR A 411 5.96 -15.58 17.84
N GLY A 412 7.19 -15.19 18.20
CA GLY A 412 7.91 -15.77 19.32
C GLY A 412 7.19 -15.58 20.65
N PHE A 413 6.69 -14.35 20.91
CA PHE A 413 5.90 -14.07 22.12
C PHE A 413 4.64 -14.96 22.18
N ALA A 414 3.88 -15.03 21.08
CA ALA A 414 2.70 -15.89 21.00
C ALA A 414 3.02 -17.36 21.27
N TYR A 415 4.16 -17.86 20.77
CA TYR A 415 4.56 -19.26 20.93
C TYR A 415 5.11 -19.56 22.32
N PHE A 416 6.10 -18.78 22.82
CA PHE A 416 6.78 -19.06 24.08
C PHE A 416 5.95 -18.73 25.32
N MET A 417 5.14 -17.65 25.27
CA MET A 417 4.29 -17.27 26.39
C MET A 417 3.02 -18.10 26.51
N ARG A 418 2.66 -18.89 25.48
CA ARG A 418 1.48 -19.78 25.52
C ARG A 418 1.49 -20.73 26.71
N GLY A 419 2.65 -21.24 27.10
CA GLY A 419 2.79 -22.12 28.28
C GLY A 419 2.60 -21.43 29.63
N VAL A 420 2.70 -20.09 29.67
CA VAL A 420 2.63 -19.28 30.90
C VAL A 420 1.26 -18.61 31.06
N ILE A 421 0.76 -17.98 30.02
CA ILE A 421 -0.47 -17.16 30.03
C ILE A 421 -1.57 -17.68 29.09
N GLY A 422 -1.41 -18.89 28.53
CA GLY A 422 -2.43 -19.51 27.69
C GLY A 422 -2.74 -18.72 26.41
N GLU A 423 -4.03 -18.58 26.10
CA GLU A 423 -4.52 -17.85 24.91
C GLU A 423 -4.15 -16.36 24.91
N GLU A 424 -4.01 -15.76 26.10
CA GLU A 424 -3.63 -14.36 26.28
C GLU A 424 -2.30 -14.02 25.58
N ALA A 425 -1.39 -14.98 25.50
CA ALA A 425 -0.12 -14.80 24.80
C ALA A 425 -0.32 -14.36 23.33
N LEU A 426 -1.38 -14.84 22.70
CA LEU A 426 -1.67 -14.49 21.32
C LEU A 426 -2.15 -13.04 21.19
N TRP A 427 -3.04 -12.59 22.06
CA TRP A 427 -3.59 -11.24 22.03
C TRP A 427 -2.55 -10.20 22.42
N TRP A 428 -1.74 -10.46 23.42
CA TRP A 428 -0.65 -9.59 23.87
C TRP A 428 0.55 -9.59 22.91
N SER A 429 0.65 -10.56 22.00
CA SER A 429 1.68 -10.56 20.97
C SER A 429 1.59 -9.36 20.02
N PHE A 430 0.37 -8.81 19.76
CA PHE A 430 0.17 -7.63 18.93
C PHE A 430 0.79 -6.37 19.57
N PRO A 431 0.49 -6.04 20.83
CA PRO A 431 1.20 -4.98 21.55
C PRO A 431 2.72 -5.19 21.59
N ALA A 432 3.19 -6.40 21.93
CA ALA A 432 4.62 -6.70 21.98
C ALA A 432 5.33 -6.39 20.64
N GLY A 433 4.75 -6.86 19.53
CA GLY A 433 5.26 -6.56 18.20
C GLY A 433 5.21 -5.07 17.83
N SER A 434 4.09 -4.38 18.15
CA SER A 434 3.93 -2.96 17.84
C SER A 434 4.84 -2.06 18.66
N ILE A 435 5.03 -2.35 19.95
CA ILE A 435 5.98 -1.64 20.82
C ILE A 435 7.40 -1.81 20.29
N THR A 436 7.81 -3.05 19.99
CA THR A 436 9.14 -3.34 19.43
C THR A 436 9.35 -2.60 18.12
N SER A 437 8.36 -2.63 17.23
CA SER A 437 8.42 -1.95 15.95
C SER A 437 8.57 -0.44 16.12
N LEU A 438 7.80 0.17 17.03
CA LEU A 438 7.88 1.60 17.30
C LEU A 438 9.23 1.99 17.92
N VAL A 439 9.71 1.24 18.90
CA VAL A 439 10.99 1.54 19.55
C VAL A 439 12.13 1.47 18.54
N LEU A 440 12.20 0.40 17.73
CA LEU A 440 13.24 0.25 16.71
C LEU A 440 13.11 1.31 15.60
N ALA A 441 11.88 1.62 15.16
CA ALA A 441 11.65 2.65 14.17
C ALA A 441 12.03 4.05 14.69
N ALA A 442 11.66 4.38 15.91
CA ALA A 442 12.02 5.65 16.55
C ALA A 442 13.54 5.78 16.78
N ALA A 443 14.18 4.70 17.23
CA ALA A 443 15.63 4.65 17.38
C ALA A 443 16.34 4.86 16.04
N TYR A 444 15.91 4.16 14.98
CA TYR A 444 16.47 4.36 13.65
C TYR A 444 16.17 5.76 13.09
N TYR A 445 14.97 6.29 13.29
CA TYR A 445 14.62 7.64 12.88
C TYR A 445 15.49 8.70 13.57
N ARG A 446 15.83 8.50 14.86
CA ARG A 446 16.62 9.46 15.67
C ARG A 446 18.11 9.36 15.41
N PHE A 447 18.66 8.14 15.32
CA PHE A 447 20.08 7.86 15.32
C PHE A 447 20.59 7.26 14.00
N GLY A 448 19.72 6.77 13.13
CA GLY A 448 20.10 6.16 11.85
C GLY A 448 20.56 7.17 10.81
N GLY A 449 21.42 6.71 9.89
CA GLY A 449 22.01 7.52 8.82
C GLY A 449 21.08 7.77 7.62
N TRP A 450 19.74 7.65 7.77
CA TRP A 450 18.81 7.78 6.66
C TRP A 450 18.80 9.13 5.96
N ARG A 451 19.29 10.20 6.65
CA ARG A 451 19.39 11.55 6.08
C ARG A 451 20.51 11.70 5.04
N THR A 452 21.47 10.79 5.03
CA THR A 452 22.61 10.79 4.08
C THR A 452 22.37 9.86 2.90
N LEU A 453 21.28 9.07 2.93
CA LEU A 453 20.94 8.14 1.84
C LEU A 453 20.11 8.84 0.79
N HIS A 454 20.32 8.45 -0.48
CA HIS A 454 19.58 8.95 -1.62
C HIS A 454 19.00 7.79 -2.43
N MET A 455 17.85 8.03 -3.08
CA MET A 455 17.27 7.03 -3.99
C MET A 455 18.16 6.82 -5.22
N ILE A 456 18.81 7.87 -5.72
CA ILE A 456 19.78 7.84 -6.81
C ILE A 456 21.10 8.33 -6.23
N GLU A 457 22.11 7.46 -6.18
CA GLU A 457 23.40 7.71 -5.51
C GLU A 457 24.26 8.82 -6.14
N ASN A 458 24.02 9.18 -7.40
CA ASN A 458 24.81 10.18 -8.14
C ASN A 458 24.05 11.47 -8.47
N ARG A 459 23.05 11.85 -7.67
CA ARG A 459 22.38 13.12 -7.89
C ARG A 459 23.17 14.23 -7.21
N PRO A 460 23.79 15.17 -7.98
CA PRO A 460 24.43 16.33 -7.35
C PRO A 460 23.40 17.09 -6.53
N ALA A 461 23.82 17.65 -5.40
CA ALA A 461 22.95 18.49 -4.57
C ALA A 461 22.38 19.63 -5.42
N ALA A 462 21.13 20.03 -5.15
CA ALA A 462 20.49 21.10 -5.92
C ALA A 462 21.35 22.38 -5.85
N GLY A 463 22.01 22.70 -6.97
CA GLY A 463 22.97 23.82 -7.09
C GLY A 463 24.41 23.44 -7.41
N GLU A 464 24.80 22.16 -7.40
CA GLU A 464 26.09 21.73 -7.93
C GLU A 464 25.99 21.46 -9.44
N PRO A 465 26.97 21.92 -10.25
CA PRO A 465 26.99 21.60 -11.66
C PRO A 465 27.18 20.08 -11.86
N PRO A 466 26.67 19.52 -12.97
CA PRO A 466 26.79 18.10 -13.25
C PRO A 466 28.25 17.69 -13.28
N ASP A 467 28.59 16.61 -12.60
CA ASP A 467 29.94 16.02 -12.61
C ASP A 467 30.24 15.56 -14.04
N THR A 468 31.07 16.31 -14.72
CA THR A 468 31.42 16.09 -16.13
C THR A 468 32.45 14.98 -16.31
N GLY A 469 32.45 13.95 -15.46
CA GLY A 469 33.14 12.67 -15.72
C GLY A 469 34.64 12.72 -16.08
N LEU A 470 35.28 13.88 -16.03
CA LEU A 470 36.74 14.07 -16.27
C LEU A 470 37.41 14.05 -14.90
N GLY A 471 37.91 12.88 -14.55
CA GLY A 471 38.56 12.60 -13.27
C GLY A 471 39.70 13.56 -12.97
N VAL A 472 39.45 14.53 -12.11
CA VAL A 472 40.49 15.23 -11.36
C VAL A 472 40.34 14.81 -9.91
N PRO A 473 41.35 14.18 -9.28
CA PRO A 473 41.28 13.82 -7.86
C PRO A 473 41.10 15.11 -7.05
N ARG A 474 40.03 15.19 -6.23
CA ARG A 474 39.86 16.28 -5.27
C ARG A 474 41.02 16.25 -4.27
N GLY A 475 42.08 17.00 -4.57
CA GLY A 475 43.11 17.34 -3.63
C GLY A 475 42.55 18.17 -2.48
N ARG A 476 43.03 17.89 -1.29
CA ARG A 476 42.80 18.63 -0.07
C ARG A 476 43.03 20.14 -0.32
N ALA A 477 41.98 20.90 -0.47
CA ALA A 477 42.02 22.35 -0.40
C ALA A 477 41.39 22.75 0.95
N ASN A 478 42.27 23.10 1.88
CA ASN A 478 42.15 24.23 2.80
C ASN A 478 43.09 24.04 4.00
N MET A 479 44.31 24.52 3.78
CA MET A 479 45.07 25.15 4.84
C MET A 479 45.57 26.47 4.23
N ALA A 480 44.86 27.56 4.45
CA ALA A 480 45.36 28.88 4.27
C ALA A 480 46.39 29.16 5.38
N PRO A 481 47.59 29.67 5.09
CA PRO A 481 48.52 30.06 6.14
C PRO A 481 48.05 31.37 6.79
N GLU A 482 47.94 31.35 8.11
CA GLU A 482 47.89 32.59 8.90
C GLU A 482 49.13 33.43 8.64
N THR A 483 48.95 34.64 8.20
CA THR A 483 50.00 35.67 8.17
C THR A 483 50.14 36.24 9.55
N PRO A 484 51.35 36.34 10.15
CA PRO A 484 51.55 37.04 11.41
C PRO A 484 51.60 38.54 11.12
N ASN A 485 50.76 39.28 11.77
CA ASN A 485 50.85 40.74 11.88
C ASN A 485 51.97 41.12 12.83
N GLY A 486 52.89 41.94 12.32
CA GLY A 486 53.77 42.81 13.09
C GLY A 486 53.07 44.13 13.36
#